data_16a588b176b590b3605b74c544697c54
#
_entry.id   16a588b176b590b3605b74c544697c54
#
_cell.length_a   1.000
_cell.length_b   1.000
_cell.length_c   1.000
_cell.angle_alpha   90.00
_cell.angle_beta   90.00
_cell.angle_gamma   90.00
#
_symmetry.space_group_name_H-M   'P 1'
#
loop_
_entity.id
_entity.type
_entity.pdbx_description
1 polymer ?
#
loop_
_entity_poly.entity_id
_entity_poly.type
_entity_poly.pdbx_seq_one_letter_code
_entity_poly.pdbx_strand_id
1 'polypeptide(L)'
;MVWEAAKGKTGIKLMVKGNGDLYYLHIRSTNTRLPWHYYQQSFQTNGSWNEVRLPFEAFVKSSSLLRTTLNQSKIKTIGIVAYGKDYTADVSVKSLEFY
;
A
#
# COMPACT_ATOMS: atom_id res chain seq x y z
N MET A 1 -7.72 14.37 6.81
CA MET A 1 -8.24 14.19 5.43
C MET A 1 -8.28 12.70 5.10
N VAL A 2 -9.33 12.24 4.48
CA VAL A 2 -9.44 10.87 3.98
C VAL A 2 -9.51 10.89 2.45
N TRP A 3 -9.16 9.75 1.84
CA TRP A 3 -9.16 9.62 0.38
C TRP A 3 -10.57 9.23 -0.07
N GLU A 4 -11.37 10.23 -0.37
CA GLU A 4 -12.77 10.03 -0.83
C GLU A 4 -12.84 9.15 -2.08
N ALA A 5 -11.83 9.23 -2.96
CA ALA A 5 -11.79 8.46 -4.19
C ALA A 5 -11.75 6.95 -3.95
N ALA A 6 -11.33 6.50 -2.77
CA ALA A 6 -11.26 5.08 -2.44
C ALA A 6 -12.62 4.50 -2.04
N LYS A 7 -13.59 5.33 -1.73
CA LYS A 7 -14.91 4.90 -1.28
C LYS A 7 -15.62 4.11 -2.37
N GLY A 8 -16.10 2.92 -2.03
CA GLY A 8 -16.78 2.05 -2.99
C GLY A 8 -15.86 1.29 -3.93
N LYS A 9 -14.53 1.43 -3.77
CA LYS A 9 -13.55 0.73 -4.59
C LYS A 9 -13.09 -0.55 -3.91
N THR A 10 -12.45 -1.43 -4.67
CA THR A 10 -12.01 -2.74 -4.18
C THR A 10 -10.50 -2.84 -3.99
N GLY A 11 -9.74 -1.94 -4.57
CA GLY A 11 -8.29 -1.98 -4.44
C GLY A 11 -7.57 -0.78 -5.03
N ILE A 12 -6.24 -0.89 -5.04
CA ILE A 12 -5.34 0.13 -5.57
C ILE A 12 -4.58 -0.48 -6.75
N LYS A 13 -4.50 0.26 -7.83
CA LYS A 13 -3.73 -0.10 -9.01
C LYS A 13 -2.57 0.86 -9.16
N LEU A 14 -1.35 0.32 -9.25
CA LEU A 14 -0.13 1.08 -9.42
C LEU A 14 0.53 0.73 -10.74
N MET A 15 1.14 1.70 -11.38
CA MET A 15 2.08 1.47 -12.48
C MET A 15 3.47 1.73 -11.92
N VAL A 16 4.28 0.67 -11.80
CA VAL A 16 5.57 0.73 -11.11
C VAL A 16 6.72 0.21 -11.95
N LYS A 17 7.90 0.72 -11.66
CA LYS A 17 9.17 0.26 -12.20
C LYS A 17 10.18 0.30 -11.06
N GLY A 18 10.99 -0.74 -10.92
CA GLY A 18 11.95 -0.80 -9.83
C GLY A 18 13.23 -1.52 -10.20
N ASN A 19 13.96 -1.95 -9.19
CA ASN A 19 15.26 -2.61 -9.32
C ASN A 19 15.18 -4.13 -9.15
N GLY A 20 13.99 -4.70 -9.23
CA GLY A 20 13.77 -6.14 -9.05
C GLY A 20 13.49 -6.55 -7.61
N ASP A 21 13.49 -5.60 -6.69
CA ASP A 21 13.22 -5.88 -5.29
C ASP A 21 11.74 -5.81 -4.95
N LEU A 22 11.41 -6.37 -3.79
CA LEU A 22 10.07 -6.37 -3.22
C LEU A 22 9.87 -5.10 -2.40
N TYR A 23 8.73 -4.44 -2.59
CA TYR A 23 8.36 -3.26 -1.82
C TYR A 23 7.00 -3.47 -1.18
N TYR A 24 6.64 -2.57 -0.27
CA TYR A 24 5.39 -2.66 0.47
C TYR A 24 4.59 -1.37 0.30
N LEU A 25 3.30 -1.51 0.13
CA LEU A 25 2.38 -0.39 0.20
C LEU A 25 1.80 -0.37 1.61
N HIS A 26 2.02 0.73 2.32
CA HIS A 26 1.48 0.95 3.66
C HIS A 26 0.30 1.89 3.58
N ILE A 27 -0.80 1.50 4.21
CA ILE A 27 -1.99 2.32 4.32
C ILE A 27 -2.25 2.59 5.79
N ARG A 28 -2.49 3.85 6.11
CA ARG A 28 -3.00 4.24 7.41
C ARG A 28 -4.41 4.76 7.24
N SER A 29 -5.28 4.39 8.16
CA SER A 29 -6.68 4.80 8.15
C SER A 29 -6.99 5.60 9.42
N THR A 30 -8.21 6.09 9.55
CA THR A 30 -8.58 6.89 10.72
C THR A 30 -8.55 6.10 12.02
N ASN A 31 -8.52 4.75 11.95
CA ASN A 31 -8.39 3.91 13.14
C ASN A 31 -6.93 3.57 13.50
N THR A 32 -5.96 3.98 12.69
CA THR A 32 -4.53 3.77 12.98
C THR A 32 -4.01 4.99 13.75
N ARG A 33 -4.00 4.92 15.08
CA ARG A 33 -3.67 6.06 15.94
C ARG A 33 -2.20 6.17 16.28
N LEU A 34 -1.50 5.03 16.32
CA LEU A 34 -0.09 4.99 16.69
C LEU A 34 0.76 4.95 15.42
N PRO A 35 2.00 5.51 15.47
CA PRO A 35 2.86 5.56 14.28
C PRO A 35 3.15 4.20 13.65
N TRP A 36 3.18 3.13 14.45
CA TRP A 36 3.46 1.79 13.96
C TRP A 36 2.19 1.00 13.57
N HIS A 37 1.02 1.63 13.59
CA HIS A 37 -0.22 1.01 13.14
C HIS A 37 -0.43 1.30 11.66
N TYR A 38 -0.51 0.24 10.85
CA TYR A 38 -0.72 0.35 9.42
C TYR A 38 -1.27 -0.97 8.87
N TYR A 39 -1.72 -0.92 7.63
CA TYR A 39 -2.03 -2.10 6.82
C TYR A 39 -1.04 -2.15 5.68
N GLN A 40 -0.59 -3.35 5.29
CA GLN A 40 0.41 -3.48 4.24
C GLN A 40 0.11 -4.60 3.27
N GLN A 41 0.60 -4.43 2.06
CA GLN A 41 0.62 -5.46 1.05
C GLN A 41 1.90 -5.29 0.23
N SER A 42 2.58 -6.42 -0.04
CA SER A 42 3.82 -6.38 -0.81
C SER A 42 3.53 -6.40 -2.30
N PHE A 43 4.47 -5.88 -3.07
CA PHE A 43 4.44 -5.99 -4.52
C PHE A 43 5.85 -6.11 -5.07
N GLN A 44 5.99 -6.89 -6.13
CA GLN A 44 7.26 -7.15 -6.79
C GLN A 44 7.48 -6.11 -7.89
N THR A 45 8.74 -5.66 -8.02
CA THR A 45 9.13 -4.78 -9.12
C THR A 45 10.06 -5.49 -10.08
N ASN A 46 10.25 -4.93 -11.26
CA ASN A 46 11.31 -5.31 -12.18
C ASN A 46 11.75 -4.05 -12.97
N GLY A 47 12.69 -4.21 -13.89
CA GLY A 47 13.25 -3.08 -14.63
C GLY A 47 12.33 -2.47 -15.69
N SER A 48 11.12 -2.94 -15.80
CA SER A 48 10.11 -2.43 -16.74
C SER A 48 8.89 -1.92 -16.01
N TRP A 49 8.12 -1.07 -16.66
CA TRP A 49 6.85 -0.61 -16.11
C TRP A 49 5.84 -1.75 -16.07
N ASN A 50 5.28 -1.99 -14.89
CA ASN A 50 4.27 -3.03 -14.66
C ASN A 50 3.07 -2.49 -13.92
N GLU A 51 1.90 -3.02 -14.28
CA GLU A 51 0.70 -2.77 -13.50
C GLU A 51 0.66 -3.74 -12.32
N VAL A 52 0.45 -3.20 -11.13
CA VAL A 52 0.29 -3.97 -9.89
C VAL A 52 -1.08 -3.66 -9.31
N ARG A 53 -1.84 -4.69 -8.98
CA ARG A 53 -3.16 -4.56 -8.37
C ARG A 53 -3.11 -5.07 -6.94
N LEU A 54 -3.54 -4.23 -6.00
CA LEU A 54 -3.47 -4.51 -4.58
C LEU A 54 -4.89 -4.42 -4.00
N PRO A 55 -5.64 -5.54 -3.99
CA PRO A 55 -7.00 -5.53 -3.44
C PRO A 55 -6.96 -5.21 -1.94
N PHE A 56 -7.91 -4.42 -1.49
CA PHE A 56 -7.97 -4.01 -0.08
C PHE A 56 -8.09 -5.20 0.87
N GLU A 57 -8.79 -6.25 0.46
CA GLU A 57 -8.98 -7.45 1.29
C GLU A 57 -7.69 -8.23 1.56
N ALA A 58 -6.65 -8.00 0.76
CA ALA A 58 -5.36 -8.69 0.90
C ALA A 58 -4.36 -7.92 1.77
N PHE A 59 -4.73 -6.75 2.27
CA PHE A 59 -3.89 -6.00 3.19
C PHE A 59 -3.86 -6.65 4.56
N VAL A 60 -2.67 -6.71 5.15
CA VAL A 60 -2.43 -7.32 6.46
C VAL A 60 -2.19 -6.22 7.48
N LYS A 61 -2.90 -6.30 8.61
CA LYS A 61 -2.72 -5.35 9.71
C LYS A 61 -1.39 -5.55 10.42
N SER A 62 -0.79 -4.45 10.90
CA SER A 62 0.47 -4.49 11.62
C SER A 62 0.31 -4.84 13.10
N SER A 63 -0.90 -4.75 13.64
CA SER A 63 -1.17 -4.97 15.07
C SER A 63 -2.50 -5.67 15.26
N SER A 64 -2.56 -6.56 16.25
CA SER A 64 -3.80 -7.23 16.64
C SER A 64 -4.86 -6.26 17.17
N LEU A 65 -4.47 -5.05 17.52
CA LEU A 65 -5.38 -4.01 17.98
C LEU A 65 -6.19 -3.36 16.84
N LEU A 66 -5.77 -3.59 15.59
CA LEU A 66 -6.45 -3.05 14.42
C LEU A 66 -7.55 -4.01 13.96
N ARG A 67 -8.51 -3.48 13.23
CA ARG A 67 -9.51 -4.30 12.55
C ARG A 67 -8.82 -5.18 11.51
N THR A 68 -9.30 -6.40 11.35
CA THR A 68 -8.71 -7.35 10.39
C THR A 68 -8.82 -6.83 8.96
N THR A 69 -9.96 -6.23 8.62
CA THR A 69 -10.19 -5.70 7.28
C THR A 69 -10.00 -4.19 7.24
N LEU A 70 -9.20 -3.73 6.28
CA LEU A 70 -9.05 -2.32 6.00
C LEU A 70 -10.37 -1.74 5.51
N ASN A 71 -10.80 -0.62 6.14
CA ASN A 71 -11.96 0.12 5.66
C ASN A 71 -11.48 1.18 4.66
N GLN A 72 -11.70 0.93 3.37
CA GLN A 72 -11.21 1.81 2.32
C GLN A 72 -11.83 3.21 2.35
N SER A 73 -13.00 3.37 2.95
CA SER A 73 -13.61 4.69 3.09
C SER A 73 -12.93 5.56 4.15
N LYS A 74 -12.00 4.98 4.90
CA LYS A 74 -11.30 5.65 6.00
C LYS A 74 -9.81 5.80 5.75
N ILE A 75 -9.34 5.60 4.54
CA ILE A 75 -7.92 5.75 4.20
C ILE A 75 -7.47 7.19 4.44
N LYS A 76 -6.39 7.34 5.18
CA LYS A 76 -5.83 8.63 5.54
C LYS A 76 -4.52 8.91 4.80
N THR A 77 -3.60 7.94 4.77
CA THR A 77 -2.31 8.07 4.07
C THR A 77 -1.95 6.79 3.36
N ILE A 78 -1.21 6.95 2.26
CA ILE A 78 -0.67 5.84 1.48
C ILE A 78 0.81 6.12 1.27
N GLY A 79 1.66 5.12 1.52
CA GLY A 79 3.10 5.27 1.33
C GLY A 79 3.73 3.99 0.79
N ILE A 80 4.85 4.14 0.11
CA ILE A 80 5.64 3.01 -0.38
C ILE A 80 6.87 2.88 0.49
N VAL A 81 7.13 1.65 0.97
CA VAL A 81 8.16 1.38 1.95
C VAL A 81 9.06 0.25 1.48
N ALA A 82 10.36 0.44 1.67
CA ALA A 82 11.38 -0.57 1.46
C ALA A 82 11.96 -0.94 2.83
N TYR A 83 11.82 -2.21 3.22
CA TYR A 83 12.40 -2.67 4.48
C TYR A 83 12.59 -4.19 4.46
N GLY A 84 13.22 -4.69 5.51
CA GLY A 84 13.37 -6.13 5.71
C GLY A 84 14.69 -6.70 5.23
N LYS A 85 15.48 -5.94 4.50
CA LYS A 85 16.82 -6.32 4.11
C LYS A 85 17.63 -5.08 3.71
N ASP A 86 18.94 -5.25 3.66
CA ASP A 86 19.86 -4.19 3.28
C ASP A 86 19.96 -4.12 1.76
N TYR A 87 19.32 -3.13 1.17
CA TYR A 87 19.40 -2.88 -0.27
C TYR A 87 19.07 -1.41 -0.56
N THR A 88 19.55 -0.95 -1.72
CA THR A 88 19.25 0.41 -2.17
C THR A 88 17.85 0.46 -2.76
N ALA A 89 17.00 1.29 -2.19
CA ALA A 89 15.66 1.48 -2.71
C ALA A 89 15.68 2.23 -4.04
N ASP A 90 15.04 1.67 -5.05
CA ASP A 90 14.93 2.28 -6.36
C ASP A 90 13.60 1.86 -6.97
N VAL A 91 12.58 2.65 -6.72
CA VAL A 91 11.24 2.39 -7.22
C VAL A 91 10.60 3.67 -7.72
N SER A 92 9.99 3.60 -8.89
CA SER A 92 9.26 4.71 -9.49
C SER A 92 7.80 4.34 -9.63
N VAL A 93 6.91 5.28 -9.35
CA VAL A 93 5.47 5.10 -9.50
C VAL A 93 4.97 6.15 -10.49
N LYS A 94 4.38 5.69 -11.58
CA LYS A 94 3.86 6.54 -12.64
C LYS A 94 2.42 6.95 -12.39
N SER A 95 1.63 6.05 -11.82
CA SER A 95 0.22 6.33 -11.53
C SER A 95 -0.25 5.50 -10.34
N LEU A 96 -1.24 6.04 -9.63
CA LEU A 96 -1.95 5.36 -8.55
C LEU A 96 -3.43 5.61 -8.78
N GLU A 97 -4.20 4.54 -8.90
CA GLU A 97 -5.65 4.60 -9.12
C GLU A 97 -6.36 3.64 -8.19
N PHE A 98 -7.59 3.99 -7.84
CA PHE A 98 -8.49 3.08 -7.12
C PHE A 98 -9.39 2.39 -8.15
N TYR A 99 -9.68 1.11 -7.91
CA TYR A 99 -10.55 0.34 -8.82
C TYR A 99 -11.63 -0.39 -8.08
#